data_dfea9a69b674b3217a53cb04c4d9e639
#
_entry.id   dfea9a69b674b3217a53cb04c4d9e639
#
_cell.length_a   1.000
_cell.length_b   1.000
_cell.length_c   1.000
_cell.angle_alpha   90.00
_cell.angle_beta   90.00
_cell.angle_gamma   90.00
#
_symmetry.space_group_name_H-M   'P 1'
#
loop_
_entity.id
_entity.type
_entity.pdbx_description
1 polymer ?
#
loop_
_entity_poly.entity_id
_entity_poly.type
_entity_poly.pdbx_seq_one_letter_code
_entity_poly.pdbx_strand_id
1 'polypeptide(L)'
;PLPTWIAAGVEMVFPDDMGAQRAMAGLAATLLIFFFYLLGKELTKNNKYALVSSLVLCTSYNIILMGRTASWDIYCHAFMMGALYFLYKGLQKEGRQWGNFLGAGIFLGLSFLGKGPVSFYALLLPFLVSYTLFLRRSLRKKGLPIFVMILVCLLISSWWYLFIYLFH
;
A
#
# COMPACT_ATOMS: atom_id res chain seq x y z
N PRO A 1 -6.52 12.72 -2.42
CA PRO A 1 -6.55 13.20 -3.82
C PRO A 1 -6.35 12.08 -4.85
N LEU A 2 -5.52 11.05 -4.57
CA LEU A 2 -5.20 10.00 -5.55
C LEU A 2 -6.44 9.27 -6.10
N PRO A 3 -7.42 8.81 -5.31
CA PRO A 3 -8.61 8.16 -5.85
C PRO A 3 -9.46 9.11 -6.71
N THR A 4 -9.49 10.39 -6.37
CA THR A 4 -10.18 11.40 -7.16
C THR A 4 -9.53 11.60 -8.53
N TRP A 5 -8.19 11.58 -8.59
CA TRP A 5 -7.47 11.66 -9.87
C TRP A 5 -7.71 10.43 -10.74
N ILE A 6 -7.74 9.24 -10.12
CA ILE A 6 -8.05 7.99 -10.82
C ILE A 6 -9.49 8.08 -11.38
N ALA A 7 -10.45 8.52 -10.57
CA ALA A 7 -11.84 8.69 -11.00
C ALA A 7 -11.97 9.72 -12.15
N ALA A 8 -11.29 10.88 -12.02
CA ALA A 8 -11.28 11.89 -13.08
C ALA A 8 -10.64 11.38 -14.39
N GLY A 9 -9.55 10.61 -14.27
CA GLY A 9 -8.92 9.99 -15.44
C GLY A 9 -9.82 8.97 -16.13
N VAL A 10 -10.56 8.18 -15.37
CA VAL A 10 -11.56 7.24 -15.92
C VAL A 10 -12.70 8.00 -16.60
N GLU A 11 -13.20 9.07 -15.97
CA GLU A 11 -14.26 9.90 -16.53
C GLU A 11 -13.89 10.57 -17.85
N MET A 12 -12.61 10.96 -18.02
CA MET A 12 -12.11 11.51 -19.30
C MET A 12 -12.13 10.49 -20.42
N VAL A 13 -11.94 9.20 -20.13
CA VAL A 13 -11.87 8.13 -21.14
C VAL A 13 -13.24 7.47 -21.36
N PHE A 14 -14.01 7.33 -20.30
CA PHE A 14 -15.33 6.68 -20.26
C PHE A 14 -16.32 7.60 -19.52
N PRO A 15 -16.84 8.64 -20.18
CA PRO A 15 -17.78 9.57 -19.57
C PRO A 15 -19.04 8.85 -19.08
N ASP A 16 -19.48 9.19 -17.86
CA ASP A 16 -20.69 8.67 -17.21
C ASP A 16 -20.75 7.13 -17.06
N ASP A 17 -19.61 6.43 -17.19
CA ASP A 17 -19.55 4.97 -17.01
C ASP A 17 -19.17 4.57 -15.57
N MET A 18 -20.19 4.33 -14.76
CA MET A 18 -20.05 3.78 -13.40
C MET A 18 -19.39 2.39 -13.39
N GLY A 19 -19.51 1.63 -14.48
CA GLY A 19 -18.86 0.33 -14.62
C GLY A 19 -17.35 0.46 -14.70
N ALA A 20 -16.85 1.42 -15.46
CA ALA A 20 -15.42 1.71 -15.59
C ALA A 20 -14.82 2.17 -14.25
N GLN A 21 -15.51 3.02 -13.50
CA GLN A 21 -15.05 3.43 -12.16
C GLN A 21 -14.98 2.25 -11.17
N ARG A 22 -15.98 1.35 -11.20
CA ARG A 22 -15.98 0.13 -10.38
C ARG A 22 -14.90 -0.86 -10.81
N ALA A 23 -14.60 -0.96 -12.11
CA ALA A 23 -13.51 -1.80 -12.61
C ALA A 23 -12.15 -1.38 -12.04
N MET A 24 -11.88 -0.07 -11.91
CA MET A 24 -10.66 0.42 -11.30
C MET A 24 -10.55 0.07 -9.81
N ALA A 25 -11.65 0.14 -9.06
CA ALA A 25 -11.68 -0.32 -7.67
C ALA A 25 -11.46 -1.85 -7.58
N GLY A 26 -12.00 -2.62 -8.53
CA GLY A 26 -11.76 -4.06 -8.66
C GLY A 26 -10.28 -4.37 -8.95
N LEU A 27 -9.61 -3.59 -9.80
CA LEU A 27 -8.18 -3.70 -10.04
C LEU A 27 -7.36 -3.38 -8.78
N ALA A 28 -7.75 -2.37 -8.01
CA ALA A 28 -7.11 -2.06 -6.73
C ALA A 28 -7.30 -3.20 -5.72
N ALA A 29 -8.49 -3.82 -5.65
CA ALA A 29 -8.74 -5.00 -4.83
C ALA A 29 -7.86 -6.19 -5.25
N THR A 30 -7.71 -6.41 -6.55
CA THR A 30 -6.82 -7.45 -7.09
C THR A 30 -5.36 -7.19 -6.71
N LEU A 31 -4.90 -5.94 -6.81
CA LEU A 31 -3.57 -5.53 -6.40
C LEU A 31 -3.33 -5.75 -4.90
N LEU A 32 -4.33 -5.43 -4.07
CA LEU A 32 -4.31 -5.70 -2.62
C LEU A 32 -4.09 -7.19 -2.34
N ILE A 33 -4.89 -8.06 -2.96
CA ILE A 33 -4.82 -9.52 -2.76
C ILE A 33 -3.48 -10.05 -3.26
N PHE A 34 -2.99 -9.56 -4.39
CA PHE A 34 -1.70 -9.93 -4.96
C PHE A 34 -0.54 -9.61 -4.00
N PHE A 35 -0.47 -8.38 -3.49
CA PHE A 35 0.58 -8.02 -2.52
C PHE A 35 0.43 -8.74 -1.18
N PHE A 36 -0.81 -9.01 -0.75
CA PHE A 36 -1.06 -9.81 0.43
C PHE A 36 -0.54 -11.24 0.26
N TYR A 37 -0.76 -11.85 -0.91
CA TYR A 37 -0.19 -13.16 -1.25
C TYR A 37 1.34 -13.14 -1.21
N LEU A 38 1.96 -12.15 -1.85
CA LEU A 38 3.41 -12.02 -1.87
C LEU A 38 3.99 -11.84 -0.46
N LEU A 39 3.37 -11.01 0.36
CA LEU A 39 3.77 -10.80 1.76
C LEU A 39 3.59 -12.08 2.57
N GLY A 40 2.45 -12.75 2.44
CA GLY A 40 2.17 -14.04 3.09
C GLY A 40 3.18 -15.12 2.71
N LYS A 41 3.56 -15.20 1.44
CA LYS A 41 4.60 -16.11 0.96
C LYS A 41 5.96 -15.82 1.58
N GLU A 42 6.34 -14.55 1.70
CA GLU A 42 7.61 -14.17 2.33
C GLU A 42 7.62 -14.43 3.84
N LEU A 43 6.48 -14.23 4.52
CA LEU A 43 6.33 -14.46 5.96
C LEU A 43 6.33 -15.95 6.31
N THR A 44 5.51 -16.74 5.63
CA THR A 44 5.30 -18.16 5.95
C THR A 44 6.31 -19.10 5.30
N LYS A 45 7.01 -18.60 4.26
CA LYS A 45 7.88 -19.40 3.38
C LYS A 45 7.16 -20.62 2.76
N ASN A 46 5.83 -20.56 2.70
CA ASN A 46 4.97 -21.62 2.18
C ASN A 46 3.88 -21.06 1.26
N ASN A 47 3.91 -21.48 0.00
CA ASN A 47 2.94 -21.03 -1.00
C ASN A 47 1.49 -21.43 -0.67
N LYS A 48 1.27 -22.60 -0.03
CA LYS A 48 -0.08 -23.08 0.29
C LYS A 48 -0.74 -22.20 1.34
N TYR A 49 -0.03 -21.86 2.42
CA TYR A 49 -0.56 -20.97 3.45
C TYR A 49 -0.82 -19.55 2.92
N ALA A 50 0.08 -19.04 2.10
CA ALA A 50 -0.10 -17.74 1.45
C ALA A 50 -1.34 -17.73 0.54
N LEU A 51 -1.54 -18.79 -0.24
CA LEU A 51 -2.71 -18.93 -1.12
C LEU A 51 -4.02 -18.99 -0.31
N VAL A 52 -4.08 -19.86 0.70
CA VAL A 52 -5.28 -20.01 1.54
C VAL A 52 -5.63 -18.69 2.22
N SER A 53 -4.64 -18.01 2.82
CA SER A 53 -4.84 -16.69 3.45
C SER A 53 -5.37 -15.65 2.47
N SER A 54 -4.86 -15.66 1.23
CA SER A 54 -5.31 -14.72 0.18
C SER A 54 -6.71 -15.03 -0.31
N LEU A 55 -7.09 -16.31 -0.38
CA LEU A 55 -8.48 -16.72 -0.69
C LEU A 55 -9.44 -16.28 0.40
N VAL A 56 -9.08 -16.44 1.68
CA VAL A 56 -9.89 -15.93 2.81
C VAL A 56 -10.04 -14.42 2.72
N LEU A 57 -8.98 -13.67 2.39
CA LEU A 57 -9.06 -12.22 2.19
C LEU A 57 -9.97 -11.88 1.00
N CYS A 58 -9.83 -12.58 -0.12
CA CYS A 58 -10.63 -12.38 -1.34
C CYS A 58 -12.13 -12.57 -1.10
N THR A 59 -12.51 -13.53 -0.25
CA THR A 59 -13.90 -13.81 0.12
C THR A 59 -14.41 -12.95 1.27
N SER A 60 -13.57 -12.10 1.85
CA SER A 60 -13.96 -11.17 2.92
C SER A 60 -15.00 -10.16 2.41
N TYR A 61 -16.11 -10.04 3.14
CA TYR A 61 -17.20 -9.11 2.83
C TYR A 61 -16.70 -7.66 2.59
N ASN A 62 -15.80 -7.17 3.44
CA ASN A 62 -15.29 -5.81 3.34
C ASN A 62 -14.52 -5.58 2.02
N ILE A 63 -13.70 -6.52 1.59
CA ILE A 63 -12.92 -6.39 0.34
C ILE A 63 -13.86 -6.43 -0.87
N ILE A 64 -14.84 -7.34 -0.86
CA ILE A 64 -15.85 -7.44 -1.92
C ILE A 64 -16.66 -6.13 -1.99
N LEU A 65 -17.12 -5.62 -0.85
CA LEU A 65 -17.88 -4.38 -0.78
C LEU A 65 -17.08 -3.19 -1.29
N MET A 66 -15.86 -2.99 -0.78
CA MET A 66 -14.98 -1.90 -1.20
C MET A 66 -14.64 -1.94 -2.69
N GLY A 67 -14.39 -3.14 -3.25
CA GLY A 67 -14.13 -3.31 -4.67
C GLY A 67 -15.34 -3.04 -5.56
N ARG A 68 -16.57 -3.27 -5.06
CA ARG A 68 -17.81 -3.03 -5.83
C ARG A 68 -18.34 -1.60 -5.72
N THR A 69 -18.09 -0.90 -4.62
CA THR A 69 -18.62 0.44 -4.35
C THR A 69 -17.68 1.57 -4.78
N ALA A 70 -16.57 1.25 -5.46
CA ALA A 70 -15.52 2.21 -5.82
C ALA A 70 -15.02 3.01 -4.60
N SER A 71 -14.93 2.36 -3.45
CA SER A 71 -14.49 2.98 -2.20
C SER A 71 -13.03 3.46 -2.29
N TRP A 72 -12.76 4.65 -1.79
CA TRP A 72 -11.40 5.19 -1.72
C TRP A 72 -10.46 4.37 -0.82
N ASP A 73 -11.02 3.63 0.13
CA ASP A 73 -10.28 2.80 1.07
C ASP A 73 -9.53 1.67 0.38
N ILE A 74 -10.09 1.08 -0.69
CA ILE A 74 -9.46 -0.03 -1.39
C ILE A 74 -8.11 0.37 -2.00
N TYR A 75 -7.99 1.58 -2.56
CA TYR A 75 -6.75 2.10 -3.11
C TYR A 75 -5.70 2.30 -2.02
N CYS A 76 -6.12 2.91 -0.90
CA CYS A 76 -5.25 3.15 0.25
C CYS A 76 -4.68 1.83 0.80
N HIS A 77 -5.53 0.81 0.97
CA HIS A 77 -5.11 -0.50 1.47
C HIS A 77 -4.26 -1.27 0.46
N ALA A 78 -4.56 -1.19 -0.83
CA ALA A 78 -3.77 -1.82 -1.88
C ALA A 78 -2.33 -1.30 -1.90
N PHE A 79 -2.17 0.02 -1.87
CA PHE A 79 -0.85 0.63 -1.82
C PHE A 79 -0.14 0.37 -0.49
N MET A 80 -0.84 0.40 0.65
CA MET A 80 -0.23 0.07 1.93
C MET A 80 0.27 -1.38 1.95
N MET A 81 -0.49 -2.33 1.40
CA MET A 81 -0.05 -3.72 1.33
C MET A 81 1.21 -3.89 0.46
N GLY A 82 1.29 -3.17 -0.66
CA GLY A 82 2.51 -3.10 -1.47
C GLY A 82 3.69 -2.53 -0.69
N ALA A 83 3.47 -1.47 0.09
CA ALA A 83 4.49 -0.88 0.94
C ALA A 83 5.01 -1.88 1.99
N LEU A 84 4.12 -2.61 2.67
CA LEU A 84 4.48 -3.62 3.66
C LEU A 84 5.27 -4.78 3.05
N TYR A 85 4.91 -5.23 1.85
CA TYR A 85 5.67 -6.25 1.13
C TYR A 85 7.11 -5.81 0.84
N PHE A 86 7.27 -4.64 0.24
CA PHE A 86 8.61 -4.12 -0.09
C PHE A 86 9.42 -3.81 1.17
N LEU A 87 8.79 -3.24 2.19
CA LEU A 87 9.42 -2.97 3.49
C LEU A 87 9.90 -4.27 4.14
N TYR A 88 9.05 -5.28 4.23
CA TYR A 88 9.42 -6.57 4.80
C TYR A 88 10.60 -7.19 4.05
N LYS A 89 10.55 -7.23 2.72
CA LYS A 89 11.61 -7.75 1.89
C LYS A 89 12.94 -6.98 2.04
N GLY A 90 12.85 -5.66 2.16
CA GLY A 90 14.00 -4.79 2.44
C GLY A 90 14.62 -5.03 3.81
N LEU A 91 13.78 -5.32 4.82
CA LEU A 91 14.24 -5.59 6.19
C LEU A 91 14.85 -6.98 6.34
N GLN A 92 14.35 -7.99 5.61
CA GLN A 92 14.83 -9.38 5.70
C GLN A 92 16.18 -9.61 5.04
N LYS A 93 16.44 -9.00 3.90
CA LYS A 93 17.67 -9.20 3.14
C LYS A 93 18.83 -8.45 3.76
N GLU A 94 20.02 -9.05 3.73
CA GLU A 94 21.26 -8.39 4.14
C GLU A 94 21.67 -7.30 3.14
N GLY A 95 22.45 -6.34 3.61
CA GLY A 95 22.91 -5.20 2.82
C GLY A 95 21.88 -4.08 2.62
N ARG A 96 22.30 -3.07 1.83
CA ARG A 96 21.48 -1.87 1.53
C ARG A 96 20.52 -2.15 0.37
N GLN A 97 19.34 -2.65 0.65
CA GLN A 97 18.30 -3.01 -0.34
C GLN A 97 17.55 -1.76 -0.83
N TRP A 98 18.24 -0.83 -1.49
CA TRP A 98 17.70 0.47 -1.91
C TRP A 98 16.40 0.36 -2.70
N GLY A 99 16.33 -0.56 -3.68
CA GLY A 99 15.14 -0.73 -4.52
C GLY A 99 13.89 -1.12 -3.70
N ASN A 100 14.05 -1.96 -2.67
CA ASN A 100 12.94 -2.35 -1.81
C ASN A 100 12.48 -1.16 -0.93
N PHE A 101 13.38 -0.38 -0.36
CA PHE A 101 13.02 0.78 0.45
C PHE A 101 12.45 1.93 -0.39
N LEU A 102 12.97 2.15 -1.61
CA LEU A 102 12.38 3.09 -2.56
C LEU A 102 10.96 2.67 -2.95
N GLY A 103 10.76 1.41 -3.32
CA GLY A 103 9.44 0.87 -3.61
C GLY A 103 8.48 1.03 -2.42
N ALA A 104 8.93 0.69 -1.21
CA ALA A 104 8.13 0.91 0.01
C ALA A 104 7.76 2.38 0.19
N GLY A 105 8.70 3.32 0.00
CA GLY A 105 8.46 4.77 0.09
C GLY A 105 7.43 5.28 -0.92
N ILE A 106 7.53 4.82 -2.18
CA ILE A 106 6.57 5.16 -3.24
C ILE A 106 5.17 4.67 -2.85
N PHE A 107 5.03 3.41 -2.49
CA PHE A 107 3.74 2.84 -2.11
C PHE A 107 3.16 3.46 -0.83
N LEU A 108 4.00 3.84 0.15
CA LEU A 108 3.57 4.58 1.34
C LEU A 108 3.02 5.96 0.95
N GLY A 109 3.72 6.70 0.09
CA GLY A 109 3.28 8.01 -0.41
C GLY A 109 1.94 7.93 -1.15
N LEU A 110 1.77 6.94 -2.04
CA LEU A 110 0.51 6.68 -2.74
C LEU A 110 -0.62 6.32 -1.77
N SER A 111 -0.34 5.50 -0.77
CA SER A 111 -1.32 5.17 0.29
C SER A 111 -1.74 6.41 1.08
N PHE A 112 -0.78 7.29 1.41
CA PHE A 112 -1.06 8.56 2.08
C PHE A 112 -1.95 9.48 1.24
N LEU A 113 -1.67 9.60 -0.05
CA LEU A 113 -2.52 10.36 -0.99
C LEU A 113 -3.92 9.76 -1.15
N GLY A 114 -4.10 8.47 -0.81
CA GLY A 114 -5.40 7.80 -0.81
C GLY A 114 -6.35 8.33 0.27
N LYS A 115 -5.96 8.24 1.52
CA LYS A 115 -6.81 8.58 2.68
C LYS A 115 -6.04 9.24 3.84
N GLY A 116 -4.86 9.81 3.57
CA GLY A 116 -4.03 10.41 4.61
C GLY A 116 -3.40 9.35 5.53
N PRO A 117 -3.14 9.68 6.82
CA PRO A 117 -2.36 8.84 7.72
C PRO A 117 -3.11 7.60 8.26
N VAL A 118 -4.38 7.38 7.88
CA VAL A 118 -5.22 6.31 8.45
C VAL A 118 -4.57 4.93 8.34
N SER A 119 -4.05 4.58 7.16
CA SER A 119 -3.42 3.27 6.94
C SER A 119 -2.08 3.11 7.65
N PHE A 120 -1.42 4.23 8.01
CA PHE A 120 -0.15 4.18 8.73
C PHE A 120 -0.33 3.67 10.16
N TYR A 121 -1.30 4.17 10.91
CA TYR A 121 -1.56 3.67 12.25
C TYR A 121 -2.39 2.37 12.25
N ALA A 122 -3.21 2.13 11.23
CA ALA A 122 -4.02 0.92 11.16
C ALA A 122 -3.22 -0.32 10.72
N LEU A 123 -2.26 -0.18 9.80
CA LEU A 123 -1.54 -1.30 9.19
C LEU A 123 -0.03 -1.23 9.39
N LEU A 124 0.61 -0.07 9.09
CA LEU A 124 2.07 0.03 9.17
C LEU A 124 2.56 -0.04 10.62
N LEU A 125 1.92 0.67 11.55
CA LEU A 125 2.35 0.69 12.94
C LEU A 125 2.23 -0.68 13.61
N PRO A 126 1.10 -1.42 13.54
CA PRO A 126 1.02 -2.79 14.07
C PRO A 126 2.02 -3.73 13.41
N PHE A 127 2.28 -3.58 12.11
CA PHE A 127 3.30 -4.37 11.41
C PHE A 127 4.68 -4.10 11.98
N LEU A 128 5.10 -2.85 12.17
CA LEU A 128 6.41 -2.49 12.72
C LEU A 128 6.56 -2.95 14.17
N VAL A 129 5.53 -2.81 14.99
CA VAL A 129 5.51 -3.32 16.36
C VAL A 129 5.68 -4.84 16.37
N SER A 130 4.89 -5.55 15.60
CA SER A 130 4.99 -7.01 15.48
C SER A 130 6.36 -7.45 14.96
N TYR A 131 6.88 -6.75 13.96
CA TYR A 131 8.21 -7.04 13.39
C TYR A 131 9.33 -6.91 14.45
N THR A 132 9.29 -5.86 15.25
CA THR A 132 10.31 -5.63 16.30
C THR A 132 10.19 -6.61 17.47
N LEU A 133 8.97 -6.93 17.89
CA LEU A 133 8.70 -7.82 19.01
C LEU A 133 8.96 -9.30 18.68
N PHE A 134 8.41 -9.78 17.58
CA PHE A 134 8.44 -11.20 17.24
C PHE A 134 9.71 -11.62 16.50
N LEU A 135 10.18 -10.80 15.57
CA LEU A 135 11.39 -11.12 14.82
C LEU A 135 12.67 -10.66 15.53
N ARG A 136 12.55 -9.88 16.61
CA ARG A 136 13.67 -9.37 17.42
C ARG A 136 14.82 -8.76 16.62
N ARG A 137 14.54 -8.30 15.41
CA ARG A 137 15.53 -7.70 14.52
C ARG A 137 15.57 -6.19 14.73
N SER A 138 16.77 -5.68 14.96
CA SER A 138 16.98 -4.25 15.16
C SER A 138 16.82 -3.49 13.84
N LEU A 139 15.91 -2.53 13.80
CA LEU A 139 15.75 -1.58 12.69
C LEU A 139 16.95 -0.63 12.56
N ARG A 140 17.74 -0.47 13.62
CA ARG A 140 18.91 0.46 13.67
C ARG A 140 19.93 0.21 12.58
N LYS A 141 20.18 -1.06 12.20
CA LYS A 141 21.17 -1.41 11.17
C LYS A 141 20.77 -0.92 9.76
N LYS A 142 19.50 -0.53 9.57
CA LYS A 142 18.95 -0.06 8.28
C LYS A 142 18.43 1.38 8.34
N GLY A 143 18.94 2.18 9.27
CA GLY A 143 18.48 3.55 9.47
C GLY A 143 18.52 4.41 8.21
N LEU A 144 19.63 4.36 7.42
CA LEU A 144 19.75 5.15 6.22
C LEU A 144 18.75 4.76 5.12
N PRO A 145 18.55 3.48 4.75
CA PRO A 145 17.49 3.08 3.83
C PRO A 145 16.07 3.44 4.31
N ILE A 146 15.80 3.31 5.61
CA ILE A 146 14.50 3.72 6.19
C ILE A 146 14.31 5.23 6.10
N PHE A 147 15.36 6.01 6.34
CA PHE A 147 15.30 7.47 6.18
C PHE A 147 14.96 7.87 4.74
N VAL A 148 15.62 7.24 3.75
CA VAL A 148 15.31 7.47 2.33
C VAL A 148 13.86 7.07 2.00
N MET A 149 13.37 5.95 2.52
CA MET A 149 11.96 5.53 2.36
C MET A 149 11.00 6.62 2.88
N ILE A 150 11.26 7.17 4.07
CA ILE A 150 10.45 8.23 4.66
C ILE A 150 10.51 9.49 3.80
N LEU A 151 11.70 9.86 3.33
CA LEU A 151 11.90 11.04 2.48
C LEU A 151 11.13 10.91 1.16
N VAL A 152 11.18 9.74 0.50
CA VAL A 152 10.41 9.47 -0.73
C VAL A 152 8.91 9.54 -0.45
N CYS A 153 8.45 8.95 0.66
CA CYS A 153 7.05 9.03 1.08
C CYS A 153 6.61 10.49 1.26
N LEU A 154 7.42 11.31 1.95
CA LEU A 154 7.13 12.72 2.16
C LEU A 154 7.13 13.51 0.85
N LEU A 155 8.07 13.27 -0.05
CA LEU A 155 8.10 13.93 -1.36
C LEU A 155 6.82 13.65 -2.16
N ILE A 156 6.38 12.40 -2.19
CA ILE A 156 5.16 12.02 -2.93
C ILE A 156 3.90 12.57 -2.27
N SER A 157 3.83 12.56 -0.94
CA SER A 157 2.64 13.01 -0.22
C SER A 157 2.52 14.52 -0.11
N SER A 158 3.64 15.25 0.03
CA SER A 158 3.64 16.69 0.31
C SER A 158 3.42 17.57 -0.92
N TRP A 159 3.82 17.11 -2.12
CA TRP A 159 3.73 17.95 -3.32
C TRP A 159 2.32 18.45 -3.60
N TRP A 160 1.28 17.62 -3.35
CA TRP A 160 -0.12 17.99 -3.53
C TRP A 160 -0.57 19.05 -2.54
N TYR A 161 -0.18 18.89 -1.27
CA TYR A 161 -0.52 19.88 -0.23
C TYR A 161 0.20 21.20 -0.45
N LEU A 162 1.45 21.16 -0.91
CA LEU A 162 2.20 22.35 -1.31
C LEU A 162 1.55 23.04 -2.51
N PHE A 163 1.12 22.27 -3.50
CA PHE A 163 0.42 22.82 -4.68
C PHE A 163 -0.85 23.55 -4.26
N ILE A 164 -1.69 22.93 -3.44
CA ILE A 164 -2.92 23.60 -2.94
C ILE A 164 -2.58 24.86 -2.15
N TYR A 165 -1.58 24.81 -1.26
CA TYR A 165 -1.19 25.95 -0.43
C TYR A 165 -0.64 27.13 -1.26
N LEU A 166 0.02 26.87 -2.35
CA LEU A 166 0.61 27.92 -3.21
C LEU A 166 -0.39 28.53 -4.20
N PHE A 167 -1.45 27.80 -4.57
CA PHE A 167 -2.41 28.21 -5.61
C PHE A 167 -3.83 28.50 -5.08
N HIS A 168 -4.05 28.29 -3.80
CA HIS A 168 -5.29 28.65 -3.07
C HIS A 168 -4.98 29.46 -1.82
#